data_d83e59cce142917f3013675693584c07
#
_entry.id   d83e59cce142917f3013675693584c07
#
_cell.length_a   1.000
_cell.length_b   1.000
_cell.length_c   1.000
_cell.angle_alpha   90.00
_cell.angle_beta   90.00
_cell.angle_gamma   90.00
#
_symmetry.space_group_name_H-M   'P 1'
#
loop_
_entity.id
_entity.type
_entity.pdbx_description
1 polymer ?
#
loop_
_entity_poly.entity_id
_entity_poly.type
_entity_poly.pdbx_seq_one_letter_code
_entity_poly.pdbx_strand_id
1 'polypeptide(L)'
;MCIRDRSISGDFVACLGVSEPSAGSDVSAIKTNAIKDGDDYVINGSKMWITNGTQADWMCMLANTDPDSKNKHFNKSLICVPLKENGKRAKGVTINRKLKKMGMNSSDTAEIFFDDVRVPQQNLIGEEGQGFVYQMLQFQEERLFAALGGYTGCELAIQETIEYTRQRKTFGKPILDNQIVHYKLSELMTEVEALRSLTWKAIEIHVNGGDCTKLASMSKLKATRLSREVNDACLQYWGGMGYMDESPISRRFRDGRLGSIGGGSDEVMLGIISKYLDILPGKN
;
A
#
# COMPACT_ATOMS: atom_id res chain seq x y z
N MET A 1 -24.94 16.91 4.53
CA MET A 1 -24.09 15.86 5.12
C MET A 1 -22.79 15.83 4.36
N CYS A 2 -21.67 15.99 5.06
CA CYS A 2 -20.33 16.14 4.49
C CYS A 2 -19.82 14.79 3.93
N ILE A 3 -18.94 14.81 2.93
CA ILE A 3 -18.27 13.61 2.40
C ILE A 3 -17.61 12.81 3.53
N ARG A 4 -16.96 13.51 4.48
CA ARG A 4 -16.33 12.90 5.65
C ARG A 4 -17.31 12.08 6.47
N ASP A 5 -18.47 12.64 6.82
CA ASP A 5 -19.46 11.99 7.67
C ASP A 5 -20.01 10.72 7.00
N ARG A 6 -20.27 10.79 5.69
CA ARG A 6 -20.72 9.63 4.91
C ARG A 6 -19.63 8.57 4.71
N SER A 7 -18.35 8.96 4.67
CA SER A 7 -17.24 8.01 4.63
C SER A 7 -17.03 7.31 5.97
N ILE A 8 -17.25 8.02 7.09
CA ILE A 8 -17.18 7.44 8.44
C ILE A 8 -18.34 6.46 8.68
N SER A 9 -19.56 6.78 8.21
CA SER A 9 -20.73 5.89 8.33
C SER A 9 -20.66 4.68 7.37
N GLY A 10 -19.74 4.71 6.38
CA GLY A 10 -19.64 3.68 5.35
C GLY A 10 -20.60 3.87 4.17
N ASP A 11 -21.35 4.95 4.12
CA ASP A 11 -22.24 5.28 2.99
C ASP A 11 -21.46 5.65 1.72
N PHE A 12 -20.25 6.18 1.89
CA PHE A 12 -19.34 6.53 0.80
C PHE A 12 -18.03 5.74 0.90
N VAL A 13 -17.64 5.15 -0.22
CA VAL A 13 -16.34 4.50 -0.39
C VAL A 13 -15.35 5.50 -0.98
N ALA A 14 -14.19 5.60 -0.33
CA ALA A 14 -13.08 6.43 -0.82
C ALA A 14 -12.03 5.60 -1.55
N CYS A 15 -11.28 6.28 -2.42
CA CYS A 15 -10.03 5.75 -2.95
C CYS A 15 -8.93 6.81 -2.96
N LEU A 16 -7.67 6.37 -3.03
CA LEU A 16 -6.49 7.22 -3.10
C LEU A 16 -5.92 7.22 -4.52
N GLY A 17 -5.80 8.39 -5.14
CA GLY A 17 -5.31 8.56 -6.50
C GLY A 17 -3.94 9.23 -6.56
N VAL A 18 -2.87 8.46 -6.42
CA VAL A 18 -1.47 8.95 -6.51
C VAL A 18 -0.78 8.41 -7.75
N SER A 19 -0.63 7.07 -7.83
CA SER A 19 0.15 6.42 -8.89
C SER A 19 -0.45 6.61 -10.28
N GLU A 20 0.43 6.68 -11.27
CA GLU A 20 0.10 6.77 -12.70
C GLU A 20 0.87 5.70 -13.49
N PRO A 21 0.49 5.36 -14.72
CA PRO A 21 1.20 4.37 -15.52
C PRO A 21 2.70 4.62 -15.63
N SER A 22 3.12 5.88 -15.63
CA SER A 22 4.52 6.31 -15.75
C SER A 22 5.15 6.79 -14.44
N ALA A 23 4.41 6.83 -13.32
CA ALA A 23 4.86 7.40 -12.06
C ALA A 23 4.32 6.62 -10.86
N GLY A 24 5.08 5.63 -10.40
CA GLY A 24 4.80 4.84 -9.20
C GLY A 24 5.76 5.18 -8.06
N SER A 25 7.01 4.72 -8.15
CA SER A 25 8.04 5.01 -7.13
C SER A 25 8.44 6.48 -7.10
N ASP A 26 8.52 7.13 -8.25
CA ASP A 26 8.73 8.58 -8.37
C ASP A 26 7.38 9.30 -8.43
N VAL A 27 6.81 9.55 -7.25
CA VAL A 27 5.56 10.32 -7.11
C VAL A 27 5.72 11.77 -7.57
N SER A 28 6.95 12.30 -7.59
CA SER A 28 7.19 13.67 -8.04
C SER A 28 6.97 13.85 -9.56
N ALA A 29 6.99 12.75 -10.31
CA ALA A 29 6.87 12.72 -11.77
C ALA A 29 5.43 12.54 -12.29
N ILE A 30 4.41 12.59 -11.44
CA ILE A 30 3.01 12.50 -11.87
C ILE A 30 2.66 13.63 -12.86
N LYS A 31 1.81 13.30 -13.83
CA LYS A 31 1.41 14.19 -14.93
C LYS A 31 -0.04 14.64 -14.87
N THR A 32 -0.91 13.91 -14.16
CA THR A 32 -2.30 14.36 -13.93
C THR A 32 -2.28 15.76 -13.39
N ASN A 33 -2.93 16.67 -14.08
CA ASN A 33 -2.99 18.09 -13.71
C ASN A 33 -4.39 18.49 -13.26
N ALA A 34 -4.44 19.60 -12.53
CA ALA A 34 -5.67 20.23 -12.06
C ALA A 34 -5.47 21.75 -12.18
N ILE A 35 -5.91 22.33 -13.29
CA ILE A 35 -5.67 23.73 -13.63
C ILE A 35 -6.89 24.54 -13.24
N LYS A 36 -6.68 25.70 -12.63
CA LYS A 36 -7.76 26.63 -12.26
C LYS A 36 -8.43 27.21 -13.50
N ASP A 37 -9.76 27.17 -13.51
CA ASP A 37 -10.61 27.81 -14.51
C ASP A 37 -11.89 28.33 -13.84
N GLY A 38 -11.98 29.65 -13.66
CA GLY A 38 -13.01 30.29 -12.83
C GLY A 38 -12.94 29.81 -11.38
N ASP A 39 -14.04 29.32 -10.84
CA ASP A 39 -14.14 28.82 -9.46
C ASP A 39 -13.80 27.32 -9.32
N ASP A 40 -13.39 26.66 -10.43
CA ASP A 40 -13.11 25.24 -10.49
C ASP A 40 -11.63 24.94 -10.74
N TYR A 41 -11.23 23.70 -10.43
CA TYR A 41 -10.13 22.98 -11.07
C TYR A 41 -10.67 22.17 -12.25
N VAL A 42 -9.98 22.21 -13.39
CA VAL A 42 -10.19 21.32 -14.53
C VAL A 42 -9.11 20.24 -14.49
N ILE A 43 -9.52 18.99 -14.32
CA ILE A 43 -8.62 17.85 -14.09
C ILE A 43 -8.51 17.01 -15.35
N ASN A 44 -7.25 16.79 -15.79
CA ASN A 44 -6.91 15.94 -16.92
C ASN A 44 -5.78 14.99 -16.57
N GLY A 45 -5.91 13.72 -16.97
CA GLY A 45 -4.91 12.69 -16.77
C GLY A 45 -5.46 11.31 -16.48
N SER A 46 -4.65 10.48 -15.81
CA SER A 46 -5.05 9.12 -15.43
C SER A 46 -4.39 8.66 -14.16
N LYS A 47 -5.08 7.78 -13.42
CA LYS A 47 -4.55 7.12 -12.23
C LYS A 47 -4.60 5.60 -12.40
N MET A 48 -3.54 4.91 -11.93
CA MET A 48 -3.33 3.49 -12.14
C MET A 48 -3.19 2.75 -10.81
N TRP A 49 -3.63 1.50 -10.78
CA TRP A 49 -3.63 0.62 -9.60
C TRP A 49 -4.44 1.13 -8.41
N ILE A 50 -5.57 1.77 -8.71
CA ILE A 50 -6.41 2.40 -7.69
C ILE A 50 -7.29 1.35 -7.01
N THR A 51 -6.98 1.05 -5.76
CA THR A 51 -7.82 0.22 -4.89
C THR A 51 -9.17 0.90 -4.66
N ASN A 52 -10.25 0.13 -4.64
CA ASN A 52 -11.64 0.61 -4.62
C ASN A 52 -12.05 1.43 -5.86
N GLY A 53 -11.22 1.57 -6.87
CA GLY A 53 -11.46 2.46 -8.00
C GLY A 53 -12.73 2.16 -8.79
N THR A 54 -13.21 0.90 -8.81
CA THR A 54 -14.46 0.56 -9.51
C THR A 54 -15.71 0.96 -8.73
N GLN A 55 -15.63 1.03 -7.40
CA GLN A 55 -16.78 1.26 -6.50
C GLN A 55 -16.74 2.61 -5.77
N ALA A 56 -15.59 3.28 -5.70
CA ALA A 56 -15.42 4.51 -4.97
C ALA A 56 -16.40 5.62 -5.40
N ASP A 57 -16.87 6.38 -4.43
CA ASP A 57 -17.72 7.55 -4.60
C ASP A 57 -16.90 8.81 -4.76
N TRP A 58 -15.72 8.86 -4.14
CA TRP A 58 -14.78 9.97 -4.27
C TRP A 58 -13.32 9.50 -4.18
N MET A 59 -12.42 10.34 -4.66
CA MET A 59 -10.98 10.11 -4.67
C MET A 59 -10.25 11.24 -3.96
N CYS A 60 -9.36 10.90 -3.02
CA CYS A 60 -8.30 11.82 -2.61
C CYS A 60 -7.21 11.76 -3.69
N MET A 61 -7.15 12.79 -4.54
CA MET A 61 -6.27 12.82 -5.70
C MET A 61 -5.08 13.73 -5.46
N LEU A 62 -3.87 13.22 -5.68
CA LEU A 62 -2.70 14.04 -5.86
C LEU A 62 -2.60 14.47 -7.33
N ALA A 63 -2.68 15.77 -7.61
CA ALA A 63 -2.60 16.32 -8.95
C ALA A 63 -1.61 17.49 -9.01
N ASN A 64 -1.06 17.73 -10.19
CA ASN A 64 -0.17 18.86 -10.46
C ASN A 64 -1.04 20.12 -10.69
N THR A 65 -0.95 21.09 -9.78
CA THR A 65 -1.70 22.37 -9.86
C THR A 65 -0.87 23.52 -10.41
N ASP A 66 0.46 23.34 -10.54
CA ASP A 66 1.37 24.30 -11.17
C ASP A 66 2.40 23.54 -12.05
N PRO A 67 2.00 23.17 -13.30
CA PRO A 67 2.88 22.40 -14.20
C PRO A 67 4.14 23.14 -14.62
N ASP A 68 4.13 24.46 -14.59
CA ASP A 68 5.25 25.32 -15.02
C ASP A 68 6.30 25.51 -13.91
N SER A 69 5.97 25.15 -12.68
CA SER A 69 6.88 25.24 -11.55
C SER A 69 8.11 24.35 -11.71
N LYS A 70 9.28 24.91 -11.48
CA LYS A 70 10.54 24.16 -11.42
C LYS A 70 10.66 23.28 -10.17
N ASN A 71 9.92 23.59 -9.11
CA ASN A 71 9.94 22.86 -7.86
C ASN A 71 8.85 21.77 -7.83
N LYS A 72 9.20 20.56 -8.25
CA LYS A 72 8.28 19.44 -8.35
C LYS A 72 7.71 18.92 -7.01
N HIS A 73 8.23 19.39 -5.89
CA HIS A 73 7.74 18.99 -4.55
C HIS A 73 6.65 19.94 -4.03
N PHE A 74 6.56 21.17 -4.57
CA PHE A 74 5.61 22.20 -4.15
C PHE A 74 4.68 22.65 -5.28
N ASN A 75 4.47 21.81 -6.28
CA ASN A 75 3.58 22.08 -7.41
C ASN A 75 2.39 21.10 -7.47
N LYS A 76 2.18 20.33 -6.40
CA LYS A 76 1.11 19.33 -6.35
C LYS A 76 0.19 19.59 -5.17
N SER A 77 -1.09 19.37 -5.39
CA SER A 77 -2.13 19.53 -4.39
C SER A 77 -2.93 18.25 -4.20
N LEU A 78 -3.51 18.08 -3.02
CA LEU A 78 -4.51 17.05 -2.78
C LEU A 78 -5.89 17.65 -3.05
N ILE A 79 -6.70 16.94 -3.84
CA ILE A 79 -8.05 17.39 -4.22
C ILE A 79 -9.04 16.26 -3.96
N CYS A 80 -10.16 16.59 -3.29
CA CYS A 80 -11.28 15.70 -3.14
C CYS A 80 -12.12 15.69 -4.44
N VAL A 81 -11.95 14.64 -5.24
CA VAL A 81 -12.60 14.50 -6.56
C VAL A 81 -13.79 13.55 -6.45
N PRO A 82 -15.04 14.02 -6.63
CA PRO A 82 -16.18 13.15 -6.74
C PRO A 82 -16.04 12.23 -7.96
N LEU A 83 -16.18 10.92 -7.76
CA LEU A 83 -16.20 9.93 -8.84
C LEU A 83 -17.62 9.56 -9.25
N LYS A 84 -18.59 9.88 -8.40
CA LYS A 84 -20.02 9.70 -8.66
C LYS A 84 -20.81 10.93 -8.28
N GLU A 85 -21.82 11.22 -9.08
CA GLU A 85 -22.83 12.24 -8.84
C GLU A 85 -24.22 11.59 -8.95
N ASN A 86 -25.05 11.76 -7.93
CA ASN A 86 -26.39 11.15 -7.88
C ASN A 86 -26.38 9.64 -8.18
N GLY A 87 -25.38 8.92 -7.66
CA GLY A 87 -25.22 7.47 -7.87
C GLY A 87 -24.71 7.05 -9.25
N LYS A 88 -24.47 8.00 -10.17
CA LYS A 88 -23.92 7.75 -11.50
C LYS A 88 -22.46 8.22 -11.57
N ARG A 89 -21.71 7.69 -12.53
CA ARG A 89 -20.34 8.16 -12.77
C ARG A 89 -20.34 9.66 -13.09
N ALA A 90 -19.43 10.42 -12.44
CA ALA A 90 -19.28 11.84 -12.70
C ALA A 90 -18.83 12.11 -14.13
N LYS A 91 -19.24 13.25 -14.69
CA LYS A 91 -18.89 13.65 -16.07
C LYS A 91 -17.36 13.74 -16.21
N GLY A 92 -16.83 13.19 -17.30
CA GLY A 92 -15.38 13.15 -17.58
C GLY A 92 -14.60 12.07 -16.84
N VAL A 93 -15.20 11.35 -15.88
CA VAL A 93 -14.55 10.23 -15.19
C VAL A 93 -14.86 8.93 -15.91
N THR A 94 -13.83 8.21 -16.35
CA THR A 94 -13.94 6.91 -17.00
C THR A 94 -13.12 5.87 -16.26
N ILE A 95 -13.75 4.75 -15.88
CA ILE A 95 -13.05 3.55 -15.43
C ILE A 95 -12.79 2.70 -16.66
N ASN A 96 -11.51 2.58 -17.05
CA ASN A 96 -11.13 1.80 -18.22
C ASN A 96 -11.41 0.31 -18.00
N ARG A 97 -10.89 -0.23 -16.88
CA ARG A 97 -11.08 -1.65 -16.54
C ARG A 97 -10.81 -1.93 -15.06
N LYS A 98 -11.43 -2.99 -14.56
CA LYS A 98 -10.99 -3.68 -13.34
C LYS A 98 -9.76 -4.53 -13.68
N LEU A 99 -8.66 -4.29 -12.99
CA LEU A 99 -7.40 -5.00 -13.24
C LEU A 99 -7.44 -6.41 -12.62
N LYS A 100 -7.04 -7.41 -13.39
CA LYS A 100 -6.78 -8.77 -12.87
C LYS A 100 -5.41 -8.80 -12.22
N LYS A 101 -5.34 -9.37 -11.03
CA LYS A 101 -4.11 -9.40 -10.20
C LYS A 101 -3.72 -10.84 -9.90
N MET A 102 -2.46 -11.05 -9.55
CA MET A 102 -1.95 -12.34 -9.08
C MET A 102 -2.57 -12.75 -7.74
N GLY A 103 -2.81 -11.79 -6.86
CA GLY A 103 -3.42 -11.96 -5.54
C GLY A 103 -4.39 -10.82 -5.22
N MET A 104 -4.86 -10.76 -3.95
CA MET A 104 -5.84 -9.77 -3.50
C MET A 104 -7.12 -9.77 -4.37
N ASN A 105 -7.61 -10.96 -4.74
CA ASN A 105 -8.69 -11.10 -5.72
C ASN A 105 -10.04 -10.56 -5.23
N SER A 106 -10.26 -10.52 -3.91
CA SER A 106 -11.44 -9.92 -3.28
C SER A 106 -11.42 -8.39 -3.29
N SER A 107 -10.27 -7.76 -3.49
CA SER A 107 -10.12 -6.32 -3.64
C SER A 107 -10.17 -5.93 -5.11
N ASP A 108 -10.94 -4.90 -5.46
CA ASP A 108 -10.87 -4.33 -6.80
C ASP A 108 -9.67 -3.39 -6.94
N THR A 109 -9.23 -3.24 -8.16
CA THR A 109 -8.17 -2.31 -8.53
C THR A 109 -8.46 -1.81 -9.94
N ALA A 110 -8.43 -0.51 -10.16
CA ALA A 110 -8.82 0.09 -11.42
C ALA A 110 -7.76 1.01 -12.02
N GLU A 111 -7.90 1.22 -13.32
CA GLU A 111 -7.32 2.32 -14.08
C GLU A 111 -8.43 3.33 -14.34
N ILE A 112 -8.20 4.60 -14.00
CA ILE A 112 -9.22 5.66 -14.08
C ILE A 112 -8.66 6.82 -14.88
N PHE A 113 -9.45 7.30 -15.86
CA PHE A 113 -9.15 8.45 -16.69
C PHE A 113 -10.02 9.65 -16.29
N PHE A 114 -9.44 10.81 -16.42
CA PHE A 114 -10.06 12.11 -16.17
C PHE A 114 -9.90 12.96 -17.42
N ASP A 115 -11.03 13.43 -17.97
CA ASP A 115 -11.12 14.22 -19.20
C ASP A 115 -12.02 15.42 -18.92
N ASP A 116 -11.39 16.59 -18.74
CA ASP A 116 -12.03 17.86 -18.37
C ASP A 116 -12.98 17.74 -17.16
N VAL A 117 -12.56 16.98 -16.14
CA VAL A 117 -13.34 16.83 -14.91
C VAL A 117 -13.28 18.12 -14.10
N ARG A 118 -14.42 18.77 -13.92
CA ARG A 118 -14.53 20.02 -13.16
C ARG A 118 -14.85 19.75 -11.69
N VAL A 119 -14.06 20.35 -10.82
CA VAL A 119 -14.20 20.20 -9.36
C VAL A 119 -14.05 21.58 -8.71
N PRO A 120 -14.98 22.01 -7.84
CA PRO A 120 -14.88 23.30 -7.16
C PRO A 120 -13.55 23.45 -6.40
N GLN A 121 -12.94 24.62 -6.44
CA GLN A 121 -11.68 24.90 -5.74
C GLN A 121 -11.75 24.67 -4.23
N GLN A 122 -12.94 24.78 -3.63
CA GLN A 122 -13.18 24.43 -2.22
C GLN A 122 -12.94 22.95 -1.87
N ASN A 123 -12.79 22.07 -2.88
CA ASN A 123 -12.45 20.67 -2.69
C ASN A 123 -10.93 20.44 -2.51
N LEU A 124 -10.14 21.50 -2.51
CA LEU A 124 -8.73 21.46 -2.13
C LEU A 124 -8.58 20.95 -0.69
N ILE A 125 -7.69 20.01 -0.47
CA ILE A 125 -7.36 19.46 0.84
C ILE A 125 -6.06 20.14 1.33
N GLY A 126 -6.18 20.93 2.40
CA GLY A 126 -5.05 21.69 2.93
C GLY A 126 -4.68 22.90 2.04
N GLU A 127 -3.40 23.13 1.87
CA GLU A 127 -2.84 24.26 1.10
C GLU A 127 -2.43 23.83 -0.30
N GLU A 128 -2.65 24.71 -1.28
CA GLU A 128 -2.23 24.49 -2.66
C GLU A 128 -0.70 24.37 -2.74
N GLY A 129 -0.23 23.42 -3.54
CA GLY A 129 1.19 23.11 -3.66
C GLY A 129 1.78 22.24 -2.55
N GLN A 130 1.08 22.02 -1.43
CA GLN A 130 1.57 21.19 -0.31
C GLN A 130 1.16 19.72 -0.39
N GLY A 131 0.41 19.32 -1.40
CA GLY A 131 -0.13 17.97 -1.52
C GLY A 131 0.93 16.87 -1.52
N PHE A 132 2.10 17.12 -2.11
CA PHE A 132 3.22 16.15 -2.07
C PHE A 132 3.72 15.93 -0.63
N VAL A 133 3.86 17.01 0.15
CA VAL A 133 4.31 16.92 1.54
C VAL A 133 3.30 16.16 2.39
N TYR A 134 2.00 16.49 2.27
CA TYR A 134 0.93 15.78 2.99
C TYR A 134 0.92 14.28 2.65
N GLN A 135 1.10 13.95 1.36
CA GLN A 135 1.15 12.55 0.93
C GLN A 135 2.37 11.81 1.50
N MET A 136 3.53 12.46 1.60
CA MET A 136 4.73 11.85 2.20
C MET A 136 4.55 11.59 3.69
N LEU A 137 3.86 12.47 4.43
CA LEU A 137 3.51 12.27 5.84
C LEU A 137 2.57 11.08 6.01
N GLN A 138 1.50 11.01 5.22
CA GLN A 138 0.55 9.88 5.25
C GLN A 138 1.25 8.55 4.95
N PHE A 139 2.19 8.51 4.02
CA PHE A 139 2.91 7.29 3.69
C PHE A 139 3.73 6.72 4.85
N GLN A 140 4.09 7.51 5.86
CA GLN A 140 4.76 6.98 7.06
C GLN A 140 3.80 6.11 7.87
N GLU A 141 2.56 6.56 8.07
CA GLU A 141 1.52 5.79 8.75
C GLU A 141 1.18 4.51 7.98
N GLU A 142 1.05 4.60 6.66
CA GLU A 142 0.82 3.43 5.81
C GLU A 142 1.94 2.38 5.91
N ARG A 143 3.20 2.82 6.02
CA ARG A 143 4.35 1.91 6.21
C ARG A 143 4.29 1.20 7.56
N LEU A 144 3.93 1.91 8.63
CA LEU A 144 3.74 1.33 9.97
C LEU A 144 2.58 0.32 9.94
N PHE A 145 1.46 0.67 9.34
CA PHE A 145 0.32 -0.22 9.17
C PHE A 145 0.69 -1.48 8.36
N ALA A 146 1.44 -1.32 7.26
CA ALA A 146 1.92 -2.44 6.46
C ALA A 146 2.86 -3.36 7.26
N ALA A 147 3.70 -2.80 8.13
CA ALA A 147 4.60 -3.58 9.00
C ALA A 147 3.82 -4.35 10.07
N LEU A 148 2.79 -3.72 10.69
CA LEU A 148 1.87 -4.37 11.62
C LEU A 148 1.15 -5.57 10.99
N GLY A 149 0.52 -5.35 9.84
CA GLY A 149 -0.13 -6.42 9.08
C GLY A 149 0.84 -7.51 8.63
N GLY A 150 2.08 -7.12 8.32
CA GLY A 150 3.14 -8.04 7.88
C GLY A 150 3.55 -9.04 8.96
N TYR A 151 3.94 -8.58 10.16
CA TYR A 151 4.34 -9.54 11.20
C TYR A 151 3.17 -10.37 11.72
N THR A 152 1.99 -9.77 11.88
CA THR A 152 0.78 -10.51 12.28
C THR A 152 0.42 -11.59 11.26
N GLY A 153 0.51 -11.26 9.97
CA GLY A 153 0.29 -12.23 8.90
C GLY A 153 1.30 -13.37 8.90
N CYS A 154 2.58 -13.08 9.19
CA CYS A 154 3.63 -14.09 9.33
C CYS A 154 3.38 -15.01 10.52
N GLU A 155 3.05 -14.44 11.68
CA GLU A 155 2.71 -15.19 12.89
C GLU A 155 1.58 -16.18 12.65
N LEU A 156 0.47 -15.70 12.07
CA LEU A 156 -0.67 -16.56 11.72
C LEU A 156 -0.31 -17.66 10.73
N ALA A 157 0.48 -17.35 9.69
CA ALA A 157 0.92 -18.37 8.73
C ALA A 157 1.76 -19.48 9.38
N ILE A 158 2.65 -19.12 10.31
CA ILE A 158 3.47 -20.06 11.06
C ILE A 158 2.59 -20.92 11.99
N GLN A 159 1.66 -20.31 12.74
CA GLN A 159 0.75 -21.02 13.64
C GLN A 159 -0.13 -22.02 12.89
N GLU A 160 -0.79 -21.59 11.81
CA GLU A 160 -1.59 -22.47 10.94
C GLU A 160 -0.75 -23.63 10.37
N THR A 161 0.51 -23.35 10.03
CA THR A 161 1.43 -24.39 9.50
C THR A 161 1.86 -25.37 10.59
N ILE A 162 2.10 -24.92 11.82
CA ILE A 162 2.38 -25.80 12.97
C ILE A 162 1.19 -26.75 13.19
N GLU A 163 -0.04 -26.25 13.18
CA GLU A 163 -1.23 -27.08 13.37
C GLU A 163 -1.43 -28.08 12.23
N TYR A 164 -1.29 -27.64 11.00
CA TYR A 164 -1.38 -28.50 9.82
C TYR A 164 -0.33 -29.62 9.86
N THR A 165 0.94 -29.28 10.09
CA THR A 165 2.05 -30.25 10.09
C THR A 165 2.03 -31.20 11.28
N ARG A 166 1.38 -30.83 12.39
CA ARG A 166 1.11 -31.69 13.55
C ARG A 166 0.08 -32.78 13.21
N GLN A 167 -0.92 -32.43 12.42
CA GLN A 167 -1.99 -33.36 12.03
C GLN A 167 -1.61 -34.24 10.84
N ARG A 168 -0.94 -33.67 9.84
CA ARG A 168 -0.55 -34.32 8.61
C ARG A 168 0.61 -35.29 8.86
N LYS A 169 0.40 -36.56 8.56
CA LYS A 169 1.41 -37.64 8.73
C LYS A 169 2.03 -38.03 7.39
N THR A 170 3.34 -38.27 7.40
CA THR A 170 4.12 -38.86 6.32
C THR A 170 5.03 -39.92 6.92
N PHE A 171 5.15 -41.07 6.25
CA PHE A 171 5.97 -42.21 6.77
C PHE A 171 5.63 -42.60 8.22
N GLY A 172 4.35 -42.53 8.59
CA GLY A 172 3.84 -42.97 9.89
C GLY A 172 3.90 -41.95 11.03
N LYS A 173 4.49 -40.78 10.85
CA LYS A 173 4.64 -39.74 11.89
C LYS A 173 4.26 -38.34 11.37
N PRO A 174 3.91 -37.37 12.28
CA PRO A 174 3.63 -36.02 11.92
C PRO A 174 4.78 -35.36 11.11
N ILE A 175 4.44 -34.51 10.15
CA ILE A 175 5.47 -33.73 9.41
C ILE A 175 6.28 -32.86 10.38
N LEU A 176 5.64 -32.31 11.41
CA LEU A 176 6.25 -31.44 12.42
C LEU A 176 7.39 -32.15 13.19
N ASP A 177 7.39 -33.46 13.29
CA ASP A 177 8.44 -34.24 14.00
C ASP A 177 9.79 -34.23 13.25
N ASN A 178 9.81 -33.77 12.00
CA ASN A 178 11.06 -33.63 11.25
C ASN A 178 11.79 -32.35 11.71
N GLN A 179 13.07 -32.50 12.09
CA GLN A 179 13.89 -31.40 12.63
C GLN A 179 13.96 -30.19 11.69
N ILE A 180 14.08 -30.42 10.39
CA ILE A 180 14.11 -29.37 9.38
C ILE A 180 12.84 -28.51 9.38
N VAL A 181 11.69 -29.08 9.76
CA VAL A 181 10.41 -28.37 9.81
C VAL A 181 10.32 -27.50 11.06
N HIS A 182 10.42 -28.11 12.25
CA HIS A 182 10.23 -27.36 13.49
C HIS A 182 11.37 -26.37 13.77
N TYR A 183 12.59 -26.64 13.32
CA TYR A 183 13.69 -25.67 13.41
C TYR A 183 13.44 -24.45 12.52
N LYS A 184 13.03 -24.67 11.25
CA LYS A 184 12.74 -23.55 10.34
C LYS A 184 11.58 -22.69 10.85
N LEU A 185 10.51 -23.30 11.37
CA LEU A 185 9.39 -22.55 11.96
C LEU A 185 9.83 -21.75 13.20
N SER A 186 10.75 -22.27 14.00
CA SER A 186 11.32 -21.56 15.17
C SER A 186 12.19 -20.37 14.74
N GLU A 187 13.03 -20.53 13.72
CA GLU A 187 13.82 -19.43 13.13
C GLU A 187 12.91 -18.32 12.63
N LEU A 188 11.90 -18.67 11.84
CA LEU A 188 10.96 -17.71 11.27
C LEU A 188 10.18 -16.96 12.36
N MET A 189 9.75 -17.66 13.44
CA MET A 189 9.08 -17.01 14.56
C MET A 189 10.02 -16.04 15.31
N THR A 190 11.30 -16.38 15.45
CA THR A 190 12.31 -15.47 16.02
C THR A 190 12.44 -14.19 15.20
N GLU A 191 12.44 -14.30 13.87
CA GLU A 191 12.46 -13.15 12.97
C GLU A 191 11.18 -12.29 13.06
N VAL A 192 10.03 -12.94 13.29
CA VAL A 192 8.75 -12.25 13.53
C VAL A 192 8.81 -11.41 14.81
N GLU A 193 9.36 -11.94 15.90
CA GLU A 193 9.52 -11.21 17.17
C GLU A 193 10.49 -10.03 17.03
N ALA A 194 11.59 -10.21 16.31
CA ALA A 194 12.51 -9.11 16.01
C ALA A 194 11.83 -7.99 15.20
N LEU A 195 11.03 -8.36 14.20
CA LEU A 195 10.24 -7.40 13.42
C LEU A 195 9.18 -6.71 14.27
N ARG A 196 8.48 -7.45 15.13
CA ARG A 196 7.50 -6.89 16.07
C ARG A 196 8.14 -5.81 16.94
N SER A 197 9.27 -6.10 17.56
CA SER A 197 10.01 -5.16 18.41
C SER A 197 10.42 -3.90 17.65
N LEU A 198 10.95 -4.05 16.44
CA LEU A 198 11.31 -2.93 15.56
C LEU A 198 10.10 -2.05 15.21
N THR A 199 8.97 -2.69 14.88
CA THR A 199 7.75 -1.99 14.50
C THR A 199 7.15 -1.22 15.66
N TRP A 200 7.07 -1.82 16.85
CA TRP A 200 6.57 -1.15 18.05
C TRP A 200 7.43 0.03 18.46
N LYS A 201 8.76 -0.09 18.35
CA LYS A 201 9.66 1.05 18.58
C LYS A 201 9.39 2.21 17.62
N ALA A 202 9.10 1.93 16.36
CA ALA A 202 8.75 2.97 15.38
C ALA A 202 7.41 3.63 15.71
N ILE A 203 6.40 2.83 16.13
CA ILE A 203 5.08 3.32 16.56
C ILE A 203 5.19 4.21 17.79
N GLU A 204 5.95 3.81 18.78
CA GLU A 204 6.17 4.60 20.01
C GLU A 204 6.72 5.99 19.68
N ILE A 205 7.71 6.08 18.79
CA ILE A 205 8.25 7.36 18.34
C ILE A 205 7.18 8.18 17.63
N HIS A 206 6.41 7.56 16.74
CA HIS A 206 5.33 8.23 15.99
C HIS A 206 4.26 8.81 16.92
N VAL A 207 3.76 8.01 17.87
CA VAL A 207 2.72 8.42 18.82
C VAL A 207 3.17 9.57 19.72
N ASN A 208 4.47 9.62 20.02
CA ASN A 208 5.09 10.71 20.79
C ASN A 208 5.49 11.92 19.92
N GLY A 209 5.07 11.98 18.65
CA GLY A 209 5.32 13.11 17.75
C GLY A 209 6.74 13.20 17.18
N GLY A 210 7.54 12.13 17.31
CA GLY A 210 8.91 12.08 16.79
C GLY A 210 8.98 11.62 15.32
N ASP A 211 10.13 11.89 14.66
CA ASP A 211 10.37 11.41 13.29
C ASP A 211 10.68 9.90 13.29
N CYS A 212 9.69 9.13 12.88
CA CYS A 212 9.80 7.68 12.73
C CYS A 212 10.20 7.22 11.32
N THR A 213 10.44 8.12 10.36
CA THR A 213 10.60 7.81 8.92
C THR A 213 11.60 6.69 8.64
N LYS A 214 12.78 6.76 9.28
CA LYS A 214 13.82 5.73 9.13
C LYS A 214 13.34 4.37 9.63
N LEU A 215 12.79 4.31 10.86
CA LEU A 215 12.36 3.05 11.46
C LEU A 215 11.10 2.50 10.79
N ALA A 216 10.14 3.34 10.38
CA ALA A 216 8.98 2.93 9.61
C ALA A 216 9.38 2.29 8.28
N SER A 217 10.37 2.88 7.58
CA SER A 217 10.91 2.32 6.34
C SER A 217 11.65 0.99 6.56
N MET A 218 12.43 0.87 7.65
CA MET A 218 13.08 -0.38 8.05
C MET A 218 12.06 -1.47 8.40
N SER A 219 11.02 -1.12 9.16
CA SER A 219 9.96 -2.05 9.57
C SER A 219 9.18 -2.57 8.36
N LYS A 220 8.78 -1.68 7.45
CA LYS A 220 8.09 -2.06 6.21
C LYS A 220 8.95 -2.96 5.33
N LEU A 221 10.21 -2.62 5.10
CA LEU A 221 11.16 -3.42 4.32
C LEU A 221 11.33 -4.83 4.91
N LYS A 222 11.58 -4.90 6.23
CA LYS A 222 11.76 -6.18 6.94
C LYS A 222 10.47 -7.00 6.88
N ALA A 223 9.31 -6.40 7.14
CA ALA A 223 8.01 -7.06 7.14
C ALA A 223 7.69 -7.73 5.81
N THR A 224 7.88 -7.00 4.72
CA THR A 224 7.51 -7.50 3.39
C THR A 224 8.47 -8.57 2.86
N ARG A 225 9.75 -8.49 3.21
CA ARG A 225 10.74 -9.54 2.89
C ARG A 225 10.50 -10.80 3.72
N LEU A 226 10.29 -10.63 5.04
CA LEU A 226 10.00 -11.76 5.92
C LEU A 226 8.68 -12.46 5.54
N SER A 227 7.64 -11.70 5.16
CA SER A 227 6.38 -12.27 4.68
C SER A 227 6.57 -13.17 3.46
N ARG A 228 7.46 -12.81 2.54
CA ARG A 228 7.79 -13.66 1.38
C ARG A 228 8.47 -14.95 1.82
N GLU A 229 9.45 -14.87 2.72
CA GLU A 229 10.18 -16.02 3.24
C GLU A 229 9.26 -16.95 4.02
N VAL A 230 8.44 -16.41 4.93
CA VAL A 230 7.50 -17.18 5.75
C VAL A 230 6.46 -17.89 4.87
N ASN A 231 5.85 -17.15 3.93
CA ASN A 231 4.81 -17.74 3.09
C ASN A 231 5.35 -18.82 2.16
N ASP A 232 6.57 -18.67 1.64
CA ASP A 232 7.24 -19.66 0.82
C ASP A 232 7.57 -20.94 1.62
N ALA A 233 8.20 -20.77 2.77
CA ALA A 233 8.57 -21.90 3.64
C ALA A 233 7.32 -22.65 4.17
N CYS A 234 6.31 -21.91 4.61
CA CYS A 234 5.06 -22.51 5.08
C CYS A 234 4.34 -23.26 3.96
N LEU A 235 4.23 -22.67 2.77
CA LEU A 235 3.61 -23.31 1.61
C LEU A 235 4.29 -24.65 1.28
N GLN A 236 5.62 -24.70 1.35
CA GLN A 236 6.39 -25.93 1.14
C GLN A 236 5.97 -27.03 2.10
N TYR A 237 5.74 -26.72 3.38
CA TYR A 237 5.35 -27.70 4.40
C TYR A 237 3.89 -28.13 4.29
N TRP A 238 3.04 -27.36 3.63
CA TRP A 238 1.69 -27.77 3.27
C TRP A 238 1.66 -28.76 2.09
N GLY A 239 2.75 -28.86 1.32
CA GLY A 239 2.87 -29.77 0.19
C GLY A 239 1.81 -29.50 -0.89
N GLY A 240 1.23 -30.56 -1.48
CA GLY A 240 0.20 -30.42 -2.51
C GLY A 240 -1.03 -29.63 -2.07
N MET A 241 -1.43 -29.69 -0.80
CA MET A 241 -2.50 -28.87 -0.25
C MET A 241 -2.15 -27.38 -0.27
N GLY A 242 -0.89 -27.02 -0.05
CA GLY A 242 -0.40 -25.65 -0.16
C GLY A 242 -0.50 -25.06 -1.57
N TYR A 243 -0.55 -25.89 -2.59
CA TYR A 243 -0.65 -25.46 -4.00
C TYR A 243 -2.10 -25.26 -4.47
N MET A 244 -3.08 -25.66 -3.67
CA MET A 244 -4.50 -25.51 -4.00
C MET A 244 -4.97 -24.07 -3.78
N ASP A 245 -5.81 -23.55 -4.68
CA ASP A 245 -6.25 -22.15 -4.69
C ASP A 245 -7.08 -21.78 -3.43
N GLU A 246 -7.89 -22.72 -2.93
CA GLU A 246 -8.68 -22.57 -1.71
C GLU A 246 -7.85 -22.57 -0.42
N SER A 247 -6.60 -23.02 -0.48
CA SER A 247 -5.71 -23.10 0.68
C SER A 247 -5.36 -21.70 1.21
N PRO A 248 -5.44 -21.46 2.53
CA PRO A 248 -5.07 -20.17 3.11
C PRO A 248 -3.62 -19.81 2.84
N ILE A 249 -2.70 -20.75 2.87
CA ILE A 249 -1.28 -20.47 2.63
C ILE A 249 -1.00 -20.14 1.16
N SER A 250 -1.69 -20.78 0.21
CA SER A 250 -1.62 -20.43 -1.21
C SER A 250 -2.06 -18.98 -1.45
N ARG A 251 -3.15 -18.57 -0.81
CA ARG A 251 -3.62 -17.18 -0.88
C ARG A 251 -2.62 -16.21 -0.26
N ARG A 252 -2.08 -16.50 0.95
CA ARG A 252 -1.05 -15.68 1.60
C ARG A 252 0.19 -15.51 0.73
N PHE A 253 0.63 -16.57 0.05
CA PHE A 253 1.78 -16.53 -0.85
C PHE A 253 1.56 -15.55 -2.01
N ARG A 254 0.39 -15.61 -2.66
CA ARG A 254 0.05 -14.71 -3.77
C ARG A 254 -0.15 -13.26 -3.30
N ASP A 255 -0.93 -13.06 -2.24
CA ASP A 255 -1.29 -11.75 -1.70
C ASP A 255 -0.08 -11.03 -1.12
N GLY A 256 0.75 -11.76 -0.35
CA GLY A 256 1.94 -11.23 0.33
C GLY A 256 3.02 -10.70 -0.63
N ARG A 257 3.02 -11.18 -1.90
CA ARG A 257 4.00 -10.71 -2.89
C ARG A 257 3.89 -9.21 -3.17
N LEU A 258 2.69 -8.64 -3.06
CA LEU A 258 2.43 -7.22 -3.27
C LEU A 258 3.19 -6.34 -2.27
N GLY A 259 3.42 -6.80 -1.06
CA GLY A 259 4.06 -6.03 -0.01
C GLY A 259 5.41 -5.42 -0.40
N SER A 260 6.25 -6.17 -1.12
CA SER A 260 7.55 -5.68 -1.62
C SER A 260 7.44 -4.73 -2.84
N ILE A 261 6.23 -4.50 -3.36
CA ILE A 261 5.97 -3.70 -4.56
C ILE A 261 5.17 -2.44 -4.22
N GLY A 262 4.01 -2.60 -3.56
CA GLY A 262 3.08 -1.53 -3.22
C GLY A 262 3.45 -0.79 -1.95
N GLY A 263 2.89 0.40 -1.75
CA GLY A 263 3.12 1.22 -0.55
C GLY A 263 4.59 1.64 -0.37
N GLY A 264 5.31 1.85 -1.49
CA GLY A 264 6.76 2.03 -1.56
C GLY A 264 7.49 0.69 -1.70
N SER A 265 8.12 0.46 -2.86
CA SER A 265 8.87 -0.78 -3.11
C SER A 265 10.04 -0.97 -2.15
N ASP A 266 10.60 -2.18 -2.10
CA ASP A 266 11.79 -2.48 -1.29
C ASP A 266 12.93 -1.50 -1.64
N GLU A 267 13.11 -1.15 -2.91
CA GLU A 267 14.13 -0.23 -3.39
C GLU A 267 13.89 1.21 -2.89
N VAL A 268 12.64 1.66 -2.87
CA VAL A 268 12.28 2.95 -2.28
C VAL A 268 12.58 2.98 -0.79
N MET A 269 12.25 1.89 -0.07
CA MET A 269 12.58 1.79 1.37
C MET A 269 14.10 1.83 1.60
N LEU A 270 14.87 1.09 0.81
CA LEU A 270 16.33 1.10 0.86
C LEU A 270 16.89 2.51 0.57
N GLY A 271 16.37 3.20 -0.42
CA GLY A 271 16.77 4.58 -0.75
C GLY A 271 16.53 5.54 0.42
N ILE A 272 15.37 5.45 1.08
CA ILE A 272 15.06 6.27 2.26
C ILE A 272 16.02 5.94 3.41
N ILE A 273 16.21 4.66 3.71
CA ILE A 273 17.13 4.21 4.78
C ILE A 273 18.54 4.70 4.50
N SER A 274 19.03 4.56 3.27
CA SER A 274 20.36 5.00 2.85
C SER A 274 20.54 6.51 3.00
N LYS A 275 19.49 7.30 2.72
CA LYS A 275 19.49 8.75 2.96
C LYS A 275 19.67 9.08 4.45
N TYR A 276 18.94 8.37 5.33
CA TYR A 276 19.05 8.58 6.78
C TYR A 276 20.35 8.04 7.40
N LEU A 277 21.07 7.20 6.69
CA LEU A 277 22.39 6.71 7.06
C LEU A 277 23.53 7.55 6.46
N ASP A 278 23.20 8.55 5.64
CA ASP A 278 24.14 9.41 4.92
C ASP A 278 25.18 8.64 4.08
N ILE A 279 24.69 7.60 3.37
CA ILE A 279 25.51 6.72 2.52
C ILE A 279 25.15 6.79 1.03
N LEU A 280 24.24 7.71 0.64
CA LEU A 280 23.94 7.90 -0.78
C LEU A 280 25.12 8.59 -1.47
N PRO A 281 25.44 8.20 -2.72
CA PRO A 281 26.47 8.91 -3.49
C PRO A 281 26.09 10.38 -3.61
N GLY A 282 27.04 11.28 -3.37
CA GLY A 282 26.86 12.72 -3.50
C GLY A 282 26.34 13.06 -4.89
N LYS A 283 25.44 14.03 -4.99
CA LYS A 283 25.16 14.68 -6.27
C LYS A 283 26.40 15.53 -6.62
N ASN A 284 27.24 15.02 -7.53
CA ASN A 284 28.26 15.84 -8.19
C ASN A 284 27.61 16.95 -9.02
#